data_a6cbc0581d25334d74061ffd30b4ec1b
#
_entry.id   a6cbc0581d25334d74061ffd30b4ec1b
#
_cell.length_a   1.000
_cell.length_b   1.000
_cell.length_c   1.000
_cell.angle_alpha   90.00
_cell.angle_beta   90.00
_cell.angle_gamma   90.00
#
_symmetry.space_group_name_H-M   'P 1'
#
loop_
_entity.id
_entity.type
_entity.pdbx_description
1 polymer ?
#
loop_
_entity_poly.entity_id
_entity_poly.type
_entity_poly.pdbx_seq_one_letter_code
_entity_poly.pdbx_strand_id
1 'polypeptide(L)'
;MLKNKKTVYFCQECGYESAKWMGQCPACKAWNTFVEETVSSKKTASSGVKVSQKKTEPVILKDISLSADERQSCGIGELDRVLGGGIVPGSLVLVGGDPGIGKSTLLLQVCRNLSSQGVSVLYISGEESLRQIKLRADRLGNFNDKLKLLCETNLENIREIIERMKPDVVVVDSIQTMFHEDITSAPGSVSQVRESTNVLMQIAKGMGVSIFIVGHVTKEGNVAGPRVLEHMVDTVLYFEGDRHASYRILRAVKNRFGSTNEIGVFEMQNTGLEEVKNPSEFLLNGRPENASGSVVACSMEGTRPILVEIQALVCQSNFGIPRRTAVGTDFNRVNLLMAVLEKKAGIHLASSDAYVNIAGGMKMTEPAIDLGICLAIISSAKDIVIPDSVMVFGEIGLSGEVRAVSMAGQRVQEAKKLGFETVILPEVNRAATESMKGIRLIYVAGIRDAISYIMR
;
A
#
# COMPACT_ATOMS: atom_id res chain seq x y z
N MET A 1 50.60 2.67 6.40
CA MET A 1 50.01 1.40 5.96
C MET A 1 48.75 1.74 5.16
N LEU A 2 48.77 1.52 3.85
CA LEU A 2 47.62 1.76 2.97
C LEU A 2 46.48 0.82 3.35
N LYS A 3 45.35 1.37 3.81
CA LYS A 3 44.12 0.59 4.06
C LYS A 3 43.64 0.00 2.72
N ASN A 4 43.54 -1.33 2.63
CA ASN A 4 42.94 -2.01 1.48
C ASN A 4 41.48 -1.57 1.34
N LYS A 5 41.22 -0.60 0.49
CA LYS A 5 39.86 -0.24 0.06
C LYS A 5 39.46 -1.23 -1.03
N LYS A 6 38.38 -1.95 -0.83
CA LYS A 6 37.79 -2.84 -1.85
C LYS A 6 36.58 -2.11 -2.47
N THR A 7 36.62 -1.94 -3.78
CA THR A 7 35.48 -1.44 -4.54
C THR A 7 34.46 -2.56 -4.72
N VAL A 8 33.21 -2.27 -4.43
CA VAL A 8 32.05 -3.18 -4.59
C VAL A 8 30.94 -2.43 -5.27
N TYR A 9 30.17 -3.11 -6.06
CA TYR A 9 29.02 -2.54 -6.79
C TYR A 9 27.72 -3.05 -6.20
N PHE A 10 26.82 -2.15 -5.80
CA PHE A 10 25.52 -2.48 -5.26
C PHE A 10 24.41 -2.09 -6.22
N CYS A 11 23.46 -2.99 -6.43
CA CYS A 11 22.23 -2.68 -7.13
C CYS A 11 21.34 -1.79 -6.25
N GLN A 12 20.98 -0.61 -6.74
CA GLN A 12 20.15 0.37 -6.00
C GLN A 12 18.72 -0.11 -5.77
N GLU A 13 18.21 -1.00 -6.64
CA GLU A 13 16.84 -1.52 -6.54
C GLU A 13 16.68 -2.63 -5.50
N CYS A 14 17.63 -3.57 -5.44
CA CYS A 14 17.50 -4.76 -4.58
C CYS A 14 18.66 -4.98 -3.62
N GLY A 15 19.72 -4.13 -3.66
CA GLY A 15 20.89 -4.27 -2.81
C GLY A 15 21.80 -5.46 -3.15
N TYR A 16 21.65 -6.10 -4.30
CA TYR A 16 22.55 -7.18 -4.74
C TYR A 16 23.98 -6.65 -4.87
N GLU A 17 24.93 -7.38 -4.25
CA GLU A 17 26.34 -7.03 -4.23
C GLU A 17 27.10 -7.76 -5.34
N SER A 18 27.96 -7.04 -6.07
CA SER A 18 28.85 -7.60 -7.09
C SER A 18 30.24 -7.00 -6.97
N ALA A 19 31.25 -7.83 -7.25
CA ALA A 19 32.65 -7.37 -7.34
C ALA A 19 32.96 -6.59 -8.64
N LYS A 20 32.02 -6.59 -9.60
CA LYS A 20 32.16 -5.93 -10.90
C LYS A 20 30.85 -5.22 -11.25
N TRP A 21 30.96 -4.11 -11.96
CA TRP A 21 29.78 -3.47 -12.54
C TRP A 21 29.13 -4.36 -13.60
N MET A 22 27.80 -4.44 -13.58
CA MET A 22 27.00 -5.19 -14.55
C MET A 22 25.87 -4.31 -15.07
N GLY A 23 25.58 -4.37 -16.38
CA GLY A 23 24.51 -3.59 -17.00
C GLY A 23 23.12 -4.02 -16.53
N GLN A 24 22.93 -5.31 -16.18
CA GLN A 24 21.67 -5.85 -15.65
C GLN A 24 21.92 -6.55 -14.32
N CYS A 25 21.08 -6.30 -13.33
CA CYS A 25 21.15 -6.99 -12.04
C CYS A 25 20.66 -8.44 -12.18
N PRO A 26 21.45 -9.47 -11.77
CA PRO A 26 21.02 -10.86 -11.86
C PRO A 26 19.89 -11.21 -10.89
N ALA A 27 19.74 -10.45 -9.81
CA ALA A 27 18.72 -10.69 -8.79
C ALA A 27 17.35 -10.10 -9.17
N CYS A 28 17.28 -8.79 -9.46
CA CYS A 28 16.01 -8.10 -9.76
C CYS A 28 15.81 -7.81 -11.25
N LYS A 29 16.80 -8.14 -12.12
CA LYS A 29 16.78 -7.93 -13.57
C LYS A 29 16.65 -6.46 -14.01
N ALA A 30 16.80 -5.51 -13.11
CA ALA A 30 16.82 -4.08 -13.42
C ALA A 30 18.09 -3.70 -14.19
N TRP A 31 17.98 -2.78 -15.14
CA TRP A 31 19.08 -2.30 -15.96
C TRP A 31 19.70 -1.02 -15.39
N ASN A 32 21.05 -0.90 -15.50
CA ASN A 32 21.81 0.30 -15.12
C ASN A 32 21.60 0.76 -13.66
N THR A 33 21.45 -0.19 -12.74
CA THR A 33 21.16 0.06 -11.32
C THR A 33 22.38 -0.13 -10.40
N PHE A 34 23.54 -0.48 -10.92
CA PHE A 34 24.75 -0.68 -10.11
C PHE A 34 25.48 0.62 -9.82
N VAL A 35 25.72 0.87 -8.55
CA VAL A 35 26.51 2.00 -8.03
C VAL A 35 27.80 1.48 -7.42
N GLU A 36 28.89 2.19 -7.66
CA GLU A 36 30.18 1.89 -7.07
C GLU A 36 30.26 2.41 -5.63
N GLU A 37 30.60 1.53 -4.69
CA GLU A 37 30.87 1.90 -3.30
C GLU A 37 32.22 1.33 -2.84
N THR A 38 32.97 2.13 -2.06
CA THR A 38 34.22 1.67 -1.45
C THR A 38 33.96 1.17 -0.04
N VAL A 39 34.17 -0.15 0.16
CA VAL A 39 34.03 -0.78 1.47
C VAL A 39 35.42 -1.03 2.05
N SER A 40 35.68 -0.55 3.26
CA SER A 40 36.94 -0.86 3.94
C SER A 40 36.92 -2.27 4.48
N SER A 41 37.86 -3.13 4.05
CA SER A 41 38.05 -4.45 4.62
C SER A 41 38.76 -4.37 5.98
N LYS A 42 38.18 -3.69 6.94
CA LYS A 42 38.53 -4.03 8.31
C LYS A 42 37.83 -5.37 8.61
N LYS A 43 38.62 -6.44 8.77
CA LYS A 43 38.25 -7.53 9.64
C LYS A 43 38.14 -6.91 11.04
N THR A 44 37.05 -6.32 11.36
CA THR A 44 36.67 -6.11 12.75
C THR A 44 36.55 -7.50 13.34
N ALA A 45 37.50 -7.84 14.19
CA ALA A 45 37.18 -8.74 15.29
C ALA A 45 35.83 -8.23 15.76
N SER A 46 34.78 -9.04 15.57
CA SER A 46 33.44 -8.73 16.00
C SER A 46 33.55 -8.22 17.43
N SER A 47 33.50 -6.89 17.62
CA SER A 47 32.97 -6.34 18.85
C SER A 47 31.50 -6.73 18.79
N GLY A 48 31.30 -8.05 18.90
CA GLY A 48 29.98 -8.63 19.02
C GLY A 48 29.35 -7.89 20.18
N VAL A 49 28.26 -7.23 19.84
CA VAL A 49 27.28 -6.82 20.81
C VAL A 49 27.22 -7.93 21.86
N LYS A 50 27.79 -7.70 23.01
CA LYS A 50 27.46 -8.43 24.22
C LYS A 50 26.04 -7.96 24.64
N VAL A 51 25.06 -8.14 23.77
CA VAL A 51 23.75 -8.50 24.26
C VAL A 51 24.03 -9.74 25.08
N SER A 52 23.83 -9.66 26.38
CA SER A 52 23.90 -10.80 27.28
C SER A 52 23.28 -11.98 26.56
N GLN A 53 24.12 -12.84 25.97
CA GLN A 53 23.67 -14.06 25.32
C GLN A 53 23.18 -14.93 26.48
N LYS A 54 21.90 -14.75 26.83
CA LYS A 54 21.16 -15.89 27.38
C LYS A 54 21.38 -16.98 26.33
N LYS A 55 22.09 -18.04 26.72
CA LYS A 55 22.25 -19.24 25.90
C LYS A 55 20.86 -19.55 25.37
N THR A 56 20.64 -19.35 24.10
CA THR A 56 19.36 -19.65 23.45
C THR A 56 19.30 -21.15 23.34
N GLU A 57 18.58 -21.81 24.26
CA GLU A 57 18.29 -23.24 24.16
C GLU A 57 17.09 -23.45 23.26
N PRO A 58 17.05 -24.54 22.48
CA PRO A 58 15.87 -24.88 21.70
C PRO A 58 14.65 -25.04 22.60
N VAL A 59 13.53 -24.37 22.25
CA VAL A 59 12.27 -24.44 23.02
C VAL A 59 11.24 -25.20 22.18
N ILE A 60 10.46 -26.05 22.83
CA ILE A 60 9.38 -26.79 22.20
C ILE A 60 8.27 -25.79 21.85
N LEU A 61 7.78 -25.82 20.60
CA LEU A 61 6.76 -24.89 20.10
C LEU A 61 5.51 -24.83 21.00
N LYS A 62 5.10 -25.95 21.61
CA LYS A 62 3.94 -26.01 22.50
C LYS A 62 4.13 -25.28 23.83
N ASP A 63 5.40 -25.08 24.23
CA ASP A 63 5.73 -24.43 25.51
C ASP A 63 5.83 -22.90 25.37
N ILE A 64 5.70 -22.40 24.14
CA ILE A 64 5.62 -20.98 23.87
C ILE A 64 4.17 -20.55 24.07
N SER A 65 3.88 -19.93 25.21
CA SER A 65 2.59 -19.32 25.48
C SER A 65 2.48 -18.01 24.68
N LEU A 66 1.57 -17.96 23.72
CA LEU A 66 1.12 -16.69 23.12
C LEU A 66 -0.09 -16.24 23.93
N SER A 67 -0.02 -15.09 24.58
CA SER A 67 -1.23 -14.43 25.08
C SER A 67 -2.01 -13.90 23.87
N ALA A 68 -3.33 -14.08 23.85
CA ALA A 68 -4.17 -13.62 22.76
C ALA A 68 -4.13 -12.08 22.57
N ASP A 69 -3.58 -11.35 23.52
CA ASP A 69 -3.49 -9.88 23.60
C ASP A 69 -2.10 -9.31 23.26
N GLU A 70 -1.22 -10.06 22.60
CA GLU A 70 0.16 -9.60 22.32
C GLU A 70 0.29 -8.53 21.25
N ARG A 71 -0.82 -8.03 20.69
CA ARG A 71 -0.78 -6.93 19.72
C ARG A 71 -1.18 -5.62 20.36
N GLN A 72 -0.29 -4.63 20.26
CA GLN A 72 -0.56 -3.28 20.71
C GLN A 72 -1.31 -2.50 19.64
N SER A 73 -2.53 -2.06 19.90
CA SER A 73 -3.23 -1.14 18.99
C SER A 73 -2.48 0.18 18.92
N CYS A 74 -2.28 0.70 17.71
CA CYS A 74 -1.72 2.03 17.49
C CYS A 74 -2.77 3.15 17.62
N GLY A 75 -4.02 2.80 17.94
CA GLY A 75 -5.12 3.74 18.11
C GLY A 75 -5.61 4.37 16.80
N ILE A 76 -5.32 3.74 15.66
CA ILE A 76 -5.76 4.09 14.31
C ILE A 76 -6.24 2.80 13.64
N GLY A 77 -7.55 2.62 13.50
CA GLY A 77 -8.15 1.34 13.06
C GLY A 77 -7.73 0.92 11.65
N GLU A 78 -7.58 1.86 10.74
CA GLU A 78 -7.13 1.59 9.38
C GLU A 78 -5.64 1.16 9.34
N LEU A 79 -4.80 1.67 10.24
CA LEU A 79 -3.40 1.22 10.38
C LEU A 79 -3.33 -0.15 11.06
N ASP A 80 -4.09 -0.36 12.14
CA ASP A 80 -4.14 -1.65 12.84
C ASP A 80 -4.59 -2.76 11.88
N ARG A 81 -5.57 -2.49 11.02
CA ARG A 81 -6.00 -3.41 9.95
C ARG A 81 -4.83 -3.84 9.06
N VAL A 82 -4.09 -2.87 8.53
CA VAL A 82 -2.96 -3.12 7.60
C VAL A 82 -1.82 -3.85 8.31
N LEU A 83 -1.62 -3.60 9.60
CA LEU A 83 -0.67 -4.33 10.44
C LEU A 83 -1.14 -5.76 10.78
N GLY A 84 -2.41 -6.10 10.50
CA GLY A 84 -3.00 -7.41 10.82
C GLY A 84 -3.54 -7.50 12.25
N GLY A 85 -3.99 -6.37 12.80
CA GLY A 85 -4.62 -6.23 14.11
C GLY A 85 -3.79 -5.48 15.15
N GLY A 86 -2.71 -4.79 14.72
CA GLY A 86 -1.87 -3.97 15.61
C GLY A 86 -0.38 -4.31 15.55
N ILE A 87 0.39 -3.62 16.37
CA ILE A 87 1.85 -3.73 16.46
C ILE A 87 2.21 -5.03 17.18
N VAL A 88 3.08 -5.84 16.59
CA VAL A 88 3.63 -7.04 17.23
C VAL A 88 4.93 -6.67 17.97
N PRO A 89 5.09 -7.00 19.27
CA PRO A 89 6.31 -6.71 20.03
C PRO A 89 7.57 -7.24 19.34
N GLY A 90 8.62 -6.43 19.30
CA GLY A 90 9.88 -6.78 18.64
C GLY A 90 9.79 -6.83 17.11
N SER A 91 8.75 -6.29 16.49
CA SER A 91 8.62 -6.19 15.04
C SER A 91 9.37 -5.00 14.47
N LEU A 92 9.85 -5.15 13.23
CA LEU A 92 10.46 -4.09 12.43
C LEU A 92 9.56 -3.77 11.24
N VAL A 93 8.98 -2.56 11.23
CA VAL A 93 8.00 -2.10 10.24
C VAL A 93 8.61 -0.99 9.39
N LEU A 94 8.63 -1.18 8.07
CA LEU A 94 9.03 -0.15 7.12
C LEU A 94 7.80 0.58 6.57
N VAL A 95 7.81 1.90 6.66
CA VAL A 95 6.79 2.79 6.07
C VAL A 95 7.43 3.56 4.92
N GLY A 96 7.13 3.13 3.69
CA GLY A 96 7.63 3.72 2.45
C GLY A 96 6.61 4.63 1.76
N GLY A 97 7.06 5.39 0.77
CA GLY A 97 6.21 6.24 -0.07
C GLY A 97 6.88 7.55 -0.46
N ASP A 98 6.25 8.30 -1.36
CA ASP A 98 6.77 9.56 -1.87
C ASP A 98 7.00 10.60 -0.75
N PRO A 99 7.98 11.53 -0.93
CA PRO A 99 8.15 12.66 -0.02
C PRO A 99 6.87 13.51 0.05
N GLY A 100 6.47 13.91 1.28
CA GLY A 100 5.27 14.73 1.50
C GLY A 100 3.94 13.96 1.47
N ILE A 101 3.93 12.63 1.30
CA ILE A 101 2.70 11.83 1.26
C ILE A 101 1.99 11.71 2.62
N GLY A 102 2.71 11.93 3.75
CA GLY A 102 2.14 11.89 5.09
C GLY A 102 2.76 10.86 6.05
N LYS A 103 3.84 10.17 5.68
CA LYS A 103 4.49 9.13 6.52
C LYS A 103 4.82 9.61 7.94
N SER A 104 5.58 10.69 8.05
CA SER A 104 6.00 11.27 9.33
C SER A 104 4.81 11.81 10.13
N THR A 105 3.75 12.29 9.46
CA THR A 105 2.52 12.73 10.10
C THR A 105 1.79 11.55 10.73
N LEU A 106 1.58 10.47 9.97
CA LEU A 106 0.95 9.25 10.51
C LEU A 106 1.70 8.70 11.71
N LEU A 107 3.03 8.58 11.60
CA LEU A 107 3.82 8.00 12.69
C LEU A 107 3.85 8.90 13.92
N LEU A 108 3.81 10.22 13.77
CA LEU A 108 3.70 11.13 14.91
C LEU A 108 2.31 11.02 15.60
N GLN A 109 1.23 10.80 14.81
CA GLN A 109 -0.10 10.50 15.37
C GLN A 109 -0.12 9.14 16.10
N VAL A 110 0.55 8.12 15.55
CA VAL A 110 0.75 6.83 16.24
C VAL A 110 1.46 7.03 17.57
N CYS A 111 2.56 7.79 17.58
CA CYS A 111 3.30 8.11 18.81
C CYS A 111 2.43 8.80 19.85
N ARG A 112 1.58 9.75 19.42
CA ARG A 112 0.61 10.42 20.31
C ARG A 112 -0.36 9.41 20.93
N ASN A 113 -0.97 8.56 20.09
CA ASN A 113 -1.98 7.61 20.55
C ASN A 113 -1.37 6.57 21.51
N LEU A 114 -0.22 6.00 21.16
CA LEU A 114 0.50 5.04 22.01
C LEU A 114 0.90 5.66 23.35
N SER A 115 1.46 6.87 23.33
CA SER A 115 1.85 7.54 24.57
C SER A 115 0.64 7.83 25.47
N SER A 116 -0.53 8.13 24.89
CA SER A 116 -1.80 8.30 25.64
C SER A 116 -2.31 7.01 26.26
N GLN A 117 -1.94 5.86 25.69
CA GLN A 117 -2.22 4.52 26.25
C GLN A 117 -1.18 4.10 27.33
N GLY A 118 -0.21 4.97 27.64
CA GLY A 118 0.83 4.69 28.64
C GLY A 118 2.08 4.02 28.09
N VAL A 119 2.14 3.74 26.79
CA VAL A 119 3.30 3.12 26.09
C VAL A 119 4.45 4.12 26.03
N SER A 120 5.67 3.66 26.34
CA SER A 120 6.89 4.48 26.24
C SER A 120 7.37 4.53 24.79
N VAL A 121 7.40 5.73 24.20
CA VAL A 121 7.73 5.93 22.80
C VAL A 121 8.95 6.84 22.64
N LEU A 122 9.87 6.45 21.75
CA LEU A 122 11.01 7.27 21.34
C LEU A 122 10.90 7.58 19.84
N TYR A 123 10.77 8.86 19.50
CA TYR A 123 10.82 9.32 18.11
C TYR A 123 12.19 9.90 17.79
N ILE A 124 12.89 9.29 16.84
CA ILE A 124 14.23 9.68 16.40
C ILE A 124 14.12 10.33 15.02
N SER A 125 14.60 11.56 14.92
CA SER A 125 14.63 12.31 13.66
C SER A 125 16.07 12.56 13.22
N GLY A 126 16.37 12.21 11.97
CA GLY A 126 17.62 12.56 11.32
C GLY A 126 17.48 13.70 10.30
N GLU A 127 16.25 14.16 10.03
CA GLU A 127 15.98 15.19 9.01
C GLU A 127 15.49 16.50 9.63
N GLU A 128 14.68 16.43 10.68
CA GLU A 128 14.06 17.59 11.28
C GLU A 128 14.60 17.90 12.67
N SER A 129 14.71 19.18 12.97
CA SER A 129 15.02 19.66 14.32
C SER A 129 13.85 19.46 15.28
N LEU A 130 14.12 19.42 16.60
CA LEU A 130 13.08 19.31 17.64
C LEU A 130 12.01 20.41 17.51
N ARG A 131 12.42 21.62 17.08
CA ARG A 131 11.48 22.74 16.87
C ARG A 131 10.54 22.50 15.70
N GLN A 132 11.02 21.95 14.60
CA GLN A 132 10.18 21.61 13.44
C GLN A 132 9.19 20.50 13.76
N ILE A 133 9.65 19.45 14.46
CA ILE A 133 8.77 18.37 14.94
C ILE A 133 7.70 18.95 15.88
N LYS A 134 8.07 19.85 16.81
CA LYS A 134 7.13 20.48 17.72
C LYS A 134 6.05 21.28 16.98
N LEU A 135 6.43 22.09 15.97
CA LEU A 135 5.47 22.84 15.14
C LEU A 135 4.47 21.92 14.42
N ARG A 136 4.91 20.74 14.01
CA ARG A 136 4.03 19.72 13.41
C ARG A 136 3.13 19.07 14.47
N ALA A 137 3.70 18.70 15.62
CA ALA A 137 2.98 18.10 16.73
C ALA A 137 1.85 18.99 17.24
N ASP A 138 2.05 20.31 17.33
CA ASP A 138 1.05 21.26 17.80
C ASP A 138 -0.23 21.29 16.94
N ARG A 139 -0.14 20.91 15.66
CA ARG A 139 -1.30 20.76 14.78
C ARG A 139 -2.04 19.43 14.99
N LEU A 140 -1.34 18.42 15.49
CA LEU A 140 -1.88 17.07 15.67
C LEU A 140 -2.56 16.87 17.03
N GLY A 141 -2.49 17.84 17.93
CA GLY A 141 -3.12 17.81 19.25
C GLY A 141 -2.13 17.65 20.41
N ASN A 142 -2.63 17.18 21.56
CA ASN A 142 -1.85 17.10 22.78
C ASN A 142 -1.02 15.81 22.83
N PHE A 143 0.21 15.93 23.32
CA PHE A 143 1.15 14.85 23.57
C PHE A 143 1.48 14.82 25.07
N ASN A 144 1.82 13.65 25.59
CA ASN A 144 2.21 13.46 27.01
C ASN A 144 3.68 13.11 27.16
N ASP A 145 4.15 12.99 28.39
CA ASP A 145 5.55 12.80 28.76
C ASP A 145 6.11 11.41 28.39
N LYS A 146 5.26 10.47 27.95
CA LYS A 146 5.66 9.14 27.51
C LYS A 146 6.28 9.17 26.12
N LEU A 147 6.02 10.22 25.31
CA LEU A 147 6.73 10.44 24.06
C LEU A 147 7.99 11.28 24.29
N LYS A 148 9.13 10.73 23.90
CA LYS A 148 10.40 11.44 23.89
C LYS A 148 10.90 11.62 22.47
N LEU A 149 11.52 12.77 22.18
CA LEU A 149 12.07 13.14 20.88
C LEU A 149 13.60 13.14 20.98
N LEU A 150 14.27 12.63 19.96
CA LEU A 150 15.71 12.62 19.80
C LEU A 150 16.08 13.07 18.37
N CYS A 151 17.01 14.04 18.25
CA CYS A 151 17.63 14.37 16.96
C CYS A 151 19.05 13.78 16.99
N GLU A 152 19.22 12.63 16.34
CA GLU A 152 20.47 11.89 16.26
C GLU A 152 20.47 11.05 14.97
N THR A 153 21.67 10.86 14.40
CA THR A 153 21.86 10.08 13.18
C THR A 153 22.92 8.96 13.35
N ASN A 154 23.71 9.03 14.41
CA ASN A 154 24.71 7.99 14.74
C ASN A 154 24.03 6.82 15.44
N LEU A 155 24.15 5.64 14.87
CA LEU A 155 23.47 4.41 15.36
C LEU A 155 24.02 3.92 16.68
N GLU A 156 25.30 4.11 17.00
CA GLU A 156 25.86 3.75 18.28
C GLU A 156 25.21 4.56 19.40
N ASN A 157 25.11 5.88 19.23
CA ASN A 157 24.46 6.77 20.18
C ASN A 157 22.97 6.41 20.36
N ILE A 158 22.29 6.14 19.24
CA ILE A 158 20.89 5.74 19.22
C ILE A 158 20.70 4.44 20.02
N ARG A 159 21.56 3.47 19.79
CA ARG A 159 21.54 2.19 20.48
C ARG A 159 21.73 2.35 22.00
N GLU A 160 22.74 3.09 22.43
CA GLU A 160 22.97 3.37 23.84
C GLU A 160 21.77 4.01 24.53
N ILE A 161 21.11 4.95 23.83
CA ILE A 161 19.90 5.62 24.35
C ILE A 161 18.75 4.62 24.46
N ILE A 162 18.53 3.77 23.47
CA ILE A 162 17.48 2.73 23.51
C ILE A 162 17.75 1.73 24.64
N GLU A 163 18.98 1.25 24.79
CA GLU A 163 19.38 0.32 25.86
C GLU A 163 19.15 0.91 27.27
N ARG A 164 19.44 2.21 27.45
CA ARG A 164 19.23 2.94 28.71
C ARG A 164 17.77 3.25 28.99
N MET A 165 17.02 3.68 27.96
CA MET A 165 15.64 4.16 28.11
C MET A 165 14.63 3.00 28.09
N LYS A 166 14.92 1.91 27.36
CA LYS A 166 14.07 0.74 27.15
C LYS A 166 12.65 1.14 26.73
N PRO A 167 12.49 1.86 25.61
CA PRO A 167 11.16 2.21 25.10
C PRO A 167 10.44 0.95 24.59
N ASP A 168 9.12 0.96 24.59
CA ASP A 168 8.30 -0.11 24.01
C ASP A 168 8.27 0.01 22.47
N VAL A 169 8.22 1.26 21.97
CA VAL A 169 8.15 1.59 20.55
C VAL A 169 9.16 2.65 20.18
N VAL A 170 9.85 2.46 19.06
CA VAL A 170 10.80 3.42 18.47
C VAL A 170 10.36 3.78 17.06
N VAL A 171 10.43 5.04 16.70
CA VAL A 171 10.26 5.53 15.31
C VAL A 171 11.58 6.13 14.85
N VAL A 172 12.05 5.75 13.66
CA VAL A 172 13.25 6.30 12.99
C VAL A 172 12.83 7.01 11.70
N ASP A 173 12.97 8.33 11.67
CA ASP A 173 12.57 9.21 10.54
C ASP A 173 13.73 10.09 10.06
N SER A 174 14.45 9.73 9.00
CA SER A 174 14.33 8.54 8.14
C SER A 174 15.59 7.67 8.21
N ILE A 175 15.47 6.43 7.72
CA ILE A 175 16.60 5.49 7.67
C ILE A 175 17.75 5.99 6.79
N GLN A 176 17.44 6.80 5.79
CA GLN A 176 18.45 7.33 4.85
C GLN A 176 19.43 8.30 5.49
N THR A 177 19.08 8.90 6.61
CA THR A 177 19.95 9.83 7.34
C THR A 177 20.81 9.15 8.40
N MET A 178 20.47 7.90 8.74
CA MET A 178 21.21 7.12 9.75
C MET A 178 22.56 6.67 9.19
N PHE A 179 23.57 6.62 10.06
CA PHE A 179 24.88 6.13 9.68
C PHE A 179 25.55 5.31 10.80
N HIS A 180 26.37 4.36 10.38
CA HIS A 180 27.26 3.57 11.20
C HIS A 180 28.71 4.01 10.92
N GLU A 181 29.49 4.33 11.96
CA GLU A 181 30.85 4.89 11.81
C GLU A 181 31.84 3.94 11.13
N ASP A 182 31.67 2.63 11.29
CA ASP A 182 32.55 1.63 10.65
C ASP A 182 32.35 1.53 9.13
N ILE A 183 31.30 2.12 8.59
CA ILE A 183 31.01 2.12 7.15
C ILE A 183 31.46 3.44 6.53
N THR A 184 32.34 3.35 5.54
CA THR A 184 32.93 4.53 4.91
C THR A 184 32.07 5.21 3.86
N SER A 185 31.00 4.56 3.42
CA SER A 185 30.05 5.11 2.45
C SER A 185 29.21 6.24 3.07
N ALA A 186 28.74 7.17 2.25
CA ALA A 186 27.92 8.28 2.72
C ALA A 186 26.55 7.80 3.29
N PRO A 187 25.96 8.55 4.24
CA PRO A 187 24.58 8.33 4.64
C PRO A 187 23.63 8.24 3.44
N GLY A 188 22.64 7.37 3.50
CA GLY A 188 21.72 7.12 2.38
C GLY A 188 22.24 6.16 1.29
N SER A 189 23.52 5.77 1.31
CA SER A 189 24.02 4.71 0.43
C SER A 189 23.41 3.35 0.77
N VAL A 190 23.43 2.41 -0.19
CA VAL A 190 22.86 1.06 0.01
C VAL A 190 23.49 0.34 1.19
N SER A 191 24.82 0.43 1.33
CA SER A 191 25.55 -0.22 2.43
C SER A 191 25.19 0.38 3.78
N GLN A 192 25.11 1.72 3.90
CA GLN A 192 24.70 2.39 5.14
C GLN A 192 23.26 2.02 5.53
N VAL A 193 22.32 2.11 4.59
CA VAL A 193 20.91 1.83 4.84
C VAL A 193 20.68 0.36 5.25
N ARG A 194 21.38 -0.58 4.61
CA ARG A 194 21.33 -2.01 4.98
C ARG A 194 21.88 -2.27 6.38
N GLU A 195 23.07 -1.75 6.70
CA GLU A 195 23.66 -1.97 7.99
C GLU A 195 22.88 -1.27 9.10
N SER A 196 22.42 -0.05 8.86
CA SER A 196 21.51 0.64 9.79
C SER A 196 20.27 -0.18 10.11
N THR A 197 19.67 -0.77 9.09
CA THR A 197 18.50 -1.64 9.27
C THR A 197 18.86 -2.93 10.01
N ASN A 198 20.03 -3.50 9.76
CA ASN A 198 20.51 -4.70 10.46
C ASN A 198 20.69 -4.42 11.97
N VAL A 199 21.30 -3.30 12.35
CA VAL A 199 21.43 -2.88 13.74
C VAL A 199 20.07 -2.70 14.42
N LEU A 200 19.13 -1.99 13.76
CA LEU A 200 17.79 -1.79 14.28
C LEU A 200 17.01 -3.11 14.41
N MET A 201 17.20 -4.05 13.48
CA MET A 201 16.61 -5.39 13.58
C MET A 201 17.15 -6.18 14.78
N GLN A 202 18.46 -6.10 15.06
CA GLN A 202 19.07 -6.74 16.22
C GLN A 202 18.51 -6.14 17.53
N ILE A 203 18.33 -4.82 17.59
CA ILE A 203 17.71 -4.13 18.73
C ILE A 203 16.27 -4.61 18.90
N ALA A 204 15.47 -4.59 17.83
CA ALA A 204 14.07 -5.00 17.86
C ALA A 204 13.91 -6.44 18.40
N LYS A 205 14.65 -7.39 17.81
CA LYS A 205 14.56 -8.82 18.19
C LYS A 205 15.21 -9.12 19.54
N GLY A 206 16.32 -8.45 19.86
CA GLY A 206 17.08 -8.70 21.11
C GLY A 206 16.42 -8.12 22.35
N MET A 207 15.74 -6.98 22.22
CA MET A 207 15.14 -6.25 23.34
C MET A 207 13.61 -6.32 23.36
N GLY A 208 12.98 -6.86 22.32
CA GLY A 208 11.51 -6.89 22.19
C GLY A 208 10.89 -5.53 21.86
N VAL A 209 11.67 -4.56 21.40
CA VAL A 209 11.23 -3.21 21.05
C VAL A 209 10.65 -3.20 19.66
N SER A 210 9.44 -2.66 19.48
CA SER A 210 8.86 -2.50 18.14
C SER A 210 9.42 -1.25 17.46
N ILE A 211 9.92 -1.39 16.23
CA ILE A 211 10.58 -0.27 15.52
C ILE A 211 9.86 0.02 14.22
N PHE A 212 9.47 1.29 14.02
CA PHE A 212 9.01 1.82 12.75
C PHE A 212 10.15 2.56 12.07
N ILE A 213 10.39 2.26 10.80
CA ILE A 213 11.39 2.93 9.97
C ILE A 213 10.68 3.67 8.84
N VAL A 214 10.95 4.96 8.70
CA VAL A 214 10.51 5.74 7.53
C VAL A 214 11.54 5.58 6.42
N GLY A 215 11.05 5.24 5.21
CA GLY A 215 11.85 5.18 3.99
C GLY A 215 11.28 6.08 2.89
N HIS A 216 12.11 6.88 2.24
CA HIS A 216 11.72 7.68 1.08
C HIS A 216 11.97 6.91 -0.21
N VAL A 217 10.96 6.88 -1.11
CA VAL A 217 11.15 6.40 -2.49
C VAL A 217 11.82 7.51 -3.28
N THR A 218 12.97 7.22 -3.87
CA THR A 218 13.66 8.18 -4.73
C THR A 218 13.48 7.82 -6.19
N LYS A 219 13.02 8.76 -7.00
CA LYS A 219 12.96 8.64 -8.46
C LYS A 219 14.33 8.80 -9.12
N GLU A 220 15.30 9.36 -8.41
CA GLU A 220 16.65 9.66 -8.86
C GLU A 220 17.66 8.80 -8.08
N GLY A 221 18.30 7.90 -8.79
CA GLY A 221 19.15 6.78 -8.41
C GLY A 221 20.31 6.95 -7.42
N ASN A 222 20.42 8.00 -6.61
CA ASN A 222 21.56 8.23 -5.73
C ASN A 222 21.37 7.82 -4.25
N VAL A 223 20.15 7.50 -3.84
CA VAL A 223 19.81 7.12 -2.46
C VAL A 223 19.14 5.74 -2.47
N ALA A 224 19.52 4.86 -1.55
CA ALA A 224 18.94 3.54 -1.43
C ALA A 224 17.40 3.63 -1.16
N GLY A 225 16.61 3.08 -2.07
CA GLY A 225 15.16 3.05 -1.92
C GLY A 225 14.70 2.00 -0.90
N PRO A 226 13.43 2.06 -0.45
CA PRO A 226 12.87 1.10 0.51
C PRO A 226 12.94 -0.35 0.06
N ARG A 227 12.96 -0.64 -1.23
CA ARG A 227 13.05 -2.01 -1.79
C ARG A 227 14.26 -2.80 -1.30
N VAL A 228 15.39 -2.10 -1.03
CA VAL A 228 16.59 -2.73 -0.47
C VAL A 228 16.30 -3.35 0.90
N LEU A 229 15.35 -2.79 1.64
CA LEU A 229 15.01 -3.18 3.02
C LEU A 229 13.87 -4.20 3.10
N GLU A 230 13.08 -4.38 2.04
CA GLU A 230 11.88 -5.24 2.07
C GLU A 230 12.15 -6.66 2.56
N HIS A 231 13.32 -7.21 2.24
CA HIS A 231 13.69 -8.56 2.66
C HIS A 231 14.11 -8.64 4.14
N MET A 232 14.57 -7.53 4.71
CA MET A 232 15.12 -7.47 6.06
C MET A 232 14.07 -7.24 7.13
N VAL A 233 13.01 -6.48 6.81
CA VAL A 233 11.97 -6.10 7.76
C VAL A 233 10.84 -7.13 7.83
N ASP A 234 10.04 -7.09 8.90
CA ASP A 234 8.91 -8.00 9.09
C ASP A 234 7.67 -7.55 8.31
N THR A 235 7.43 -6.25 8.28
CA THR A 235 6.28 -5.63 7.61
C THR A 235 6.73 -4.46 6.75
N VAL A 236 6.19 -4.35 5.56
CA VAL A 236 6.40 -3.25 4.60
C VAL A 236 5.07 -2.64 4.27
N LEU A 237 4.92 -1.37 4.57
CA LEU A 237 3.75 -0.55 4.28
C LEU A 237 4.15 0.52 3.28
N TYR A 238 3.39 0.67 2.19
CA TYR A 238 3.58 1.75 1.23
C TYR A 238 2.40 2.71 1.23
N PHE A 239 2.70 4.00 1.34
CA PHE A 239 1.75 5.05 1.02
C PHE A 239 1.66 5.22 -0.49
N GLU A 240 0.43 5.13 -1.01
CA GLU A 240 0.05 5.38 -2.39
C GLU A 240 -0.94 6.56 -2.43
N GLY A 241 -0.94 7.31 -3.51
CA GLY A 241 -1.91 8.39 -3.75
C GLY A 241 -1.31 9.54 -4.54
N ASP A 242 -2.16 10.29 -5.21
CA ASP A 242 -1.77 11.53 -5.89
C ASP A 242 -1.67 12.66 -4.85
N ARG A 243 -0.68 13.55 -5.00
CA ARG A 243 -0.51 14.74 -4.14
C ARG A 243 -1.71 15.68 -4.19
N HIS A 244 -2.48 15.63 -5.28
CA HIS A 244 -3.68 16.44 -5.49
C HIS A 244 -4.96 15.77 -5.00
N ALA A 245 -4.95 14.46 -4.72
CA ALA A 245 -6.08 13.77 -4.13
C ALA A 245 -6.14 14.02 -2.61
N SER A 246 -7.33 14.15 -2.05
CA SER A 246 -7.51 14.36 -0.60
C SER A 246 -7.20 13.11 0.22
N TYR A 247 -7.28 11.93 -0.36
CA TYR A 247 -7.05 10.66 0.33
C TYR A 247 -5.68 10.06 0.03
N ARG A 248 -5.28 9.18 0.94
CA ARG A 248 -4.04 8.40 0.90
C ARG A 248 -4.37 6.95 1.21
N ILE A 249 -3.77 6.03 0.45
CA ILE A 249 -3.90 4.60 0.66
C ILE A 249 -2.61 4.11 1.31
N LEU A 250 -2.73 3.36 2.37
CA LEU A 250 -1.62 2.64 2.98
C LEU A 250 -1.79 1.16 2.68
N ARG A 251 -0.87 0.59 1.91
CA ARG A 251 -0.92 -0.80 1.47
C ARG A 251 0.15 -1.64 2.15
N ALA A 252 -0.22 -2.83 2.66
CA ALA A 252 0.73 -3.84 3.08
C ALA A 252 1.29 -4.57 1.85
N VAL A 253 2.59 -4.41 1.58
CA VAL A 253 3.29 -5.13 0.51
C VAL A 253 3.94 -6.41 1.06
N LYS A 254 4.34 -6.38 2.32
CA LYS A 254 4.84 -7.53 3.07
C LYS A 254 4.32 -7.46 4.51
N ASN A 255 3.82 -8.58 5.02
CA ASN A 255 3.43 -8.69 6.42
C ASN A 255 3.60 -10.14 6.90
N ARG A 256 4.55 -10.38 7.82
CA ARG A 256 4.77 -11.71 8.41
C ARG A 256 3.71 -12.07 9.43
N PHE A 257 2.94 -11.09 9.88
CA PHE A 257 1.98 -11.23 11.00
C PHE A 257 0.52 -11.12 10.56
N GLY A 258 0.28 -10.89 9.26
CA GLY A 258 -1.07 -10.72 8.72
C GLY A 258 -1.12 -10.82 7.19
N SER A 259 -2.27 -10.46 6.62
CA SER A 259 -2.47 -10.43 5.18
C SER A 259 -1.62 -9.34 4.52
N THR A 260 -1.09 -9.62 3.33
CA THR A 260 -0.33 -8.66 2.51
C THR A 260 -1.21 -7.87 1.55
N ASN A 261 -2.52 -8.15 1.51
CA ASN A 261 -3.43 -7.49 0.58
C ASN A 261 -4.31 -6.43 1.26
N GLU A 262 -4.14 -6.21 2.58
CA GLU A 262 -4.94 -5.22 3.29
C GLU A 262 -4.53 -3.80 2.95
N ILE A 263 -5.54 -2.92 2.85
CA ILE A 263 -5.33 -1.49 2.70
C ILE A 263 -5.98 -0.70 3.83
N GLY A 264 -5.34 0.41 4.19
CA GLY A 264 -5.90 1.47 5.03
C GLY A 264 -6.14 2.72 4.19
N VAL A 265 -7.29 3.34 4.36
CA VAL A 265 -7.66 4.56 3.63
C VAL A 265 -7.72 5.74 4.58
N PHE A 266 -7.01 6.80 4.23
CA PHE A 266 -6.88 8.01 5.03
C PHE A 266 -7.22 9.24 4.20
N GLU A 267 -7.77 10.24 4.84
CA GLU A 267 -7.93 11.59 4.30
C GLU A 267 -6.89 12.52 4.91
N MET A 268 -6.24 13.34 4.07
CA MET A 268 -5.29 14.34 4.56
C MET A 268 -6.05 15.63 4.92
N GLN A 269 -6.07 15.96 6.20
CA GLN A 269 -6.67 17.17 6.74
C GLN A 269 -5.62 18.11 7.36
N ASN A 270 -6.02 19.32 7.71
CA ASN A 270 -5.13 20.27 8.40
C ASN A 270 -4.67 19.76 9.79
N THR A 271 -5.48 18.92 10.41
CA THR A 271 -5.26 18.26 11.71
C THR A 271 -4.46 16.96 11.61
N GLY A 272 -4.05 16.56 10.39
CA GLY A 272 -3.30 15.32 10.14
C GLY A 272 -4.03 14.36 9.20
N LEU A 273 -3.73 13.07 9.33
CA LEU A 273 -4.39 11.99 8.61
C LEU A 273 -5.58 11.49 9.42
N GLU A 274 -6.76 11.53 8.83
CA GLU A 274 -7.98 10.95 9.38
C GLU A 274 -8.34 9.65 8.67
N GLU A 275 -8.78 8.64 9.42
CA GLU A 275 -9.19 7.34 8.85
C GLU A 275 -10.54 7.43 8.16
N VAL A 276 -10.60 6.91 6.93
CA VAL A 276 -11.83 6.80 6.17
C VAL A 276 -12.50 5.47 6.51
N LYS A 277 -13.46 5.50 7.42
CA LYS A 277 -14.16 4.29 7.90
C LYS A 277 -14.93 3.57 6.82
N ASN A 278 -15.49 4.30 5.87
CA ASN A 278 -16.21 3.77 4.71
C ASN A 278 -15.68 4.36 3.40
N PRO A 279 -14.63 3.76 2.81
CA PRO A 279 -14.08 4.22 1.54
C PRO A 279 -15.08 4.21 0.39
N SER A 280 -15.99 3.23 0.33
CA SER A 280 -17.00 3.15 -0.71
C SER A 280 -17.94 4.36 -0.70
N GLU A 281 -18.42 4.75 0.46
CA GLU A 281 -19.26 5.94 0.63
C GLU A 281 -18.53 7.22 0.22
N PHE A 282 -17.27 7.33 0.63
CA PHE A 282 -16.42 8.47 0.28
C PHE A 282 -16.18 8.55 -1.23
N LEU A 283 -15.86 7.43 -1.89
CA LEU A 283 -15.56 7.36 -3.33
C LEU A 283 -16.79 7.56 -4.21
N LEU A 284 -17.98 7.27 -3.70
CA LEU A 284 -19.25 7.48 -4.42
C LEU A 284 -19.83 8.88 -4.18
N ASN A 285 -19.23 9.67 -3.28
CA ASN A 285 -19.70 11.02 -3.00
C ASN A 285 -19.46 11.95 -4.20
N GLY A 286 -20.48 12.72 -4.56
CA GLY A 286 -20.45 13.62 -5.73
C GLY A 286 -20.68 12.94 -7.08
N ARG A 287 -21.10 11.69 -7.11
CA ARG A 287 -21.54 10.99 -8.33
C ARG A 287 -22.68 11.75 -9.00
N PRO A 288 -22.64 11.97 -10.34
CA PRO A 288 -23.74 12.61 -11.05
C PRO A 288 -24.96 11.68 -11.06
N GLU A 289 -26.14 12.25 -10.77
CA GLU A 289 -27.41 11.52 -10.88
C GLU A 289 -27.84 11.41 -12.35
N ASN A 290 -28.39 10.27 -12.73
CA ASN A 290 -28.98 10.04 -14.06
C ASN A 290 -28.03 10.36 -15.25
N ALA A 291 -26.76 10.08 -15.11
CA ALA A 291 -25.76 10.30 -16.16
C ALA A 291 -25.48 9.01 -16.95
N SER A 292 -25.50 9.11 -18.30
CA SER A 292 -24.98 8.03 -19.13
C SER A 292 -23.47 7.91 -18.98
N GLY A 293 -22.92 6.70 -19.11
CA GLY A 293 -21.49 6.44 -18.96
C GLY A 293 -21.00 6.26 -17.52
N SER A 294 -21.87 6.33 -16.51
CA SER A 294 -21.52 6.11 -15.10
C SER A 294 -22.09 4.79 -14.59
N VAL A 295 -21.24 3.96 -13.97
CA VAL A 295 -21.62 2.66 -13.40
C VAL A 295 -20.88 2.44 -12.09
N VAL A 296 -21.56 1.93 -11.07
CA VAL A 296 -20.88 1.51 -9.83
C VAL A 296 -20.48 0.03 -9.93
N ALA A 297 -19.20 -0.22 -9.73
CA ALA A 297 -18.66 -1.58 -9.65
C ALA A 297 -18.04 -1.85 -8.26
N CYS A 298 -17.90 -3.12 -7.92
CA CYS A 298 -17.24 -3.54 -6.68
C CYS A 298 -15.92 -4.26 -6.97
N SER A 299 -14.82 -3.69 -6.47
CA SER A 299 -13.50 -4.31 -6.40
C SER A 299 -13.23 -4.85 -5.00
N MET A 300 -12.38 -5.88 -4.89
CA MET A 300 -11.83 -6.32 -3.60
C MET A 300 -10.40 -5.83 -3.47
N GLU A 301 -10.13 -5.12 -2.39
CA GLU A 301 -8.79 -4.78 -1.97
C GLU A 301 -8.48 -5.54 -0.68
N GLY A 302 -7.72 -6.64 -0.83
CA GLY A 302 -7.55 -7.61 0.24
C GLY A 302 -8.83 -8.34 0.59
N THR A 303 -9.30 -8.15 1.81
CA THR A 303 -10.57 -8.69 2.30
C THR A 303 -11.71 -7.67 2.23
N ARG A 304 -11.43 -6.45 1.79
CA ARG A 304 -12.39 -5.32 1.82
C ARG A 304 -13.05 -5.10 0.47
N PRO A 305 -14.38 -5.21 0.37
CA PRO A 305 -15.09 -4.74 -0.80
C PRO A 305 -15.06 -3.21 -0.86
N ILE A 306 -14.72 -2.66 -2.02
CA ILE A 306 -14.71 -1.22 -2.29
C ILE A 306 -15.57 -0.96 -3.51
N LEU A 307 -16.61 -0.17 -3.33
CA LEU A 307 -17.44 0.29 -4.43
C LEU A 307 -16.83 1.54 -5.05
N VAL A 308 -16.70 1.52 -6.36
CA VAL A 308 -16.13 2.62 -7.13
C VAL A 308 -17.03 2.98 -8.31
N GLU A 309 -17.08 4.25 -8.64
CA GLU A 309 -17.70 4.71 -9.86
C GLU A 309 -16.74 4.54 -11.03
N ILE A 310 -17.22 3.88 -12.07
CA ILE A 310 -16.55 3.78 -13.37
C ILE A 310 -17.24 4.73 -14.33
N GLN A 311 -16.49 5.67 -14.85
CA GLN A 311 -16.96 6.65 -15.84
C GLN A 311 -16.38 6.31 -17.21
N ALA A 312 -17.20 6.30 -18.23
CA ALA A 312 -16.78 6.17 -19.62
C ALA A 312 -17.37 7.28 -20.48
N LEU A 313 -16.56 7.82 -21.36
CA LEU A 313 -16.99 8.73 -22.42
C LEU A 313 -16.61 8.13 -23.76
N VAL A 314 -17.60 7.86 -24.60
CA VAL A 314 -17.43 7.33 -25.96
C VAL A 314 -18.00 8.36 -26.95
N CYS A 315 -17.17 8.77 -27.89
CA CYS A 315 -17.59 9.70 -28.95
C CYS A 315 -17.00 9.29 -30.30
N GLN A 316 -17.61 9.77 -31.40
CA GLN A 316 -17.11 9.47 -32.73
C GLN A 316 -15.74 10.11 -32.95
N SER A 317 -14.76 9.34 -33.44
CA SER A 317 -13.44 9.88 -33.75
C SER A 317 -13.44 10.71 -35.01
N ASN A 318 -12.95 11.95 -34.90
CA ASN A 318 -12.84 12.87 -36.06
C ASN A 318 -11.45 12.84 -36.70
N PHE A 319 -10.50 12.06 -36.20
CA PHE A 319 -9.08 12.11 -36.57
C PHE A 319 -8.54 10.84 -37.26
N GLY A 320 -9.41 9.96 -37.74
CA GLY A 320 -9.02 8.74 -38.46
C GLY A 320 -8.39 7.61 -37.58
N ILE A 321 -7.69 7.93 -36.53
CA ILE A 321 -7.15 6.95 -35.56
C ILE A 321 -7.84 7.19 -34.18
N PRO A 322 -8.67 6.25 -33.74
CA PRO A 322 -9.38 6.38 -32.46
C PRO A 322 -8.43 6.52 -31.27
N ARG A 323 -8.71 7.48 -30.40
CA ARG A 323 -7.98 7.70 -29.14
C ARG A 323 -8.63 6.91 -28.03
N ARG A 324 -7.82 6.25 -27.26
CA ARG A 324 -8.27 5.51 -26.07
C ARG A 324 -7.44 5.93 -24.88
N THR A 325 -8.08 6.14 -23.75
CA THR A 325 -7.41 6.55 -22.51
C THR A 325 -8.05 5.81 -21.34
N ALA A 326 -7.23 5.33 -20.43
CA ALA A 326 -7.67 4.71 -19.20
C ALA A 326 -6.96 5.36 -18.01
N VAL A 327 -7.73 5.81 -17.03
CA VAL A 327 -7.24 6.37 -15.77
C VAL A 327 -7.78 5.52 -14.62
N GLY A 328 -6.91 5.12 -13.70
CA GLY A 328 -7.28 4.27 -12.57
C GLY A 328 -7.42 2.77 -12.89
N THR A 329 -7.27 2.35 -14.15
CA THR A 329 -7.27 0.94 -14.57
C THR A 329 -6.24 0.68 -15.68
N ASP A 330 -6.04 -0.59 -16.06
CA ASP A 330 -5.06 -0.96 -17.08
C ASP A 330 -5.58 -0.61 -18.50
N PHE A 331 -4.78 0.14 -19.24
CA PHE A 331 -5.10 0.56 -20.60
C PHE A 331 -5.28 -0.62 -21.57
N ASN A 332 -4.44 -1.67 -21.47
CA ASN A 332 -4.54 -2.83 -22.34
C ASN A 332 -5.81 -3.63 -22.03
N ARG A 333 -6.21 -3.68 -20.76
CA ARG A 333 -7.46 -4.33 -20.34
C ARG A 333 -8.67 -3.63 -20.97
N VAL A 334 -8.73 -2.30 -20.92
CA VAL A 334 -9.81 -1.53 -21.56
C VAL A 334 -9.88 -1.80 -23.08
N ASN A 335 -8.73 -1.80 -23.77
CA ASN A 335 -8.68 -2.14 -25.20
C ASN A 335 -9.21 -3.54 -25.51
N LEU A 336 -8.84 -4.52 -24.68
CA LEU A 336 -9.31 -5.89 -24.81
C LEU A 336 -10.83 -5.98 -24.61
N LEU A 337 -11.37 -5.32 -23.59
CA LEU A 337 -12.82 -5.27 -23.35
C LEU A 337 -13.57 -4.61 -24.49
N MET A 338 -13.06 -3.53 -25.06
CA MET A 338 -13.65 -2.88 -26.24
C MET A 338 -13.69 -3.84 -27.44
N ALA A 339 -12.63 -4.61 -27.68
CA ALA A 339 -12.61 -5.63 -28.75
C ALA A 339 -13.65 -6.75 -28.52
N VAL A 340 -13.84 -7.16 -27.25
CA VAL A 340 -14.89 -8.12 -26.88
C VAL A 340 -16.29 -7.53 -27.15
N LEU A 341 -16.53 -6.28 -26.74
CA LEU A 341 -17.81 -5.59 -27.01
C LEU A 341 -18.11 -5.50 -28.51
N GLU A 342 -17.13 -5.15 -29.31
CA GLU A 342 -17.26 -5.09 -30.76
C GLU A 342 -17.62 -6.46 -31.35
N LYS A 343 -16.80 -7.48 -31.06
CA LYS A 343 -16.92 -8.78 -31.72
C LYS A 343 -18.03 -9.65 -31.16
N LYS A 344 -18.31 -9.56 -29.84
CA LYS A 344 -19.25 -10.48 -29.16
C LYS A 344 -20.59 -9.84 -28.86
N ALA A 345 -20.62 -8.54 -28.57
CA ALA A 345 -21.85 -7.82 -28.31
C ALA A 345 -22.42 -7.08 -29.55
N GLY A 346 -21.62 -6.91 -30.60
CA GLY A 346 -22.03 -6.21 -31.81
C GLY A 346 -22.14 -4.68 -31.63
N ILE A 347 -21.39 -4.13 -30.68
CA ILE A 347 -21.33 -2.69 -30.42
C ILE A 347 -20.21 -2.08 -31.28
N HIS A 348 -20.53 -1.22 -32.22
CA HIS A 348 -19.54 -0.59 -33.10
C HIS A 348 -18.72 0.47 -32.35
N LEU A 349 -17.47 0.12 -32.01
CA LEU A 349 -16.53 0.97 -31.28
C LEU A 349 -15.21 1.21 -32.02
N ALA A 350 -15.01 0.55 -33.18
CA ALA A 350 -13.76 0.61 -33.93
C ALA A 350 -13.39 2.03 -34.36
N SER A 351 -14.37 2.88 -34.68
CA SER A 351 -14.20 4.27 -35.07
C SER A 351 -14.50 5.29 -33.97
N SER A 352 -14.56 4.85 -32.74
CA SER A 352 -14.91 5.73 -31.59
C SER A 352 -13.71 5.98 -30.69
N ASP A 353 -13.55 7.23 -30.29
CA ASP A 353 -12.70 7.59 -29.15
C ASP A 353 -13.36 7.10 -27.85
N ALA A 354 -12.55 6.59 -26.93
CA ALA A 354 -13.05 6.08 -25.65
C ALA A 354 -12.13 6.51 -24.50
N TYR A 355 -12.74 7.07 -23.46
CA TYR A 355 -12.08 7.51 -22.25
C TYR A 355 -12.73 6.80 -21.07
N VAL A 356 -11.94 6.06 -20.30
CA VAL A 356 -12.41 5.35 -19.10
C VAL A 356 -11.67 5.90 -17.90
N ASN A 357 -12.42 6.23 -16.85
CA ASN A 357 -11.89 6.77 -15.61
C ASN A 357 -12.51 6.05 -14.41
N ILE A 358 -11.68 5.58 -13.49
CA ILE A 358 -12.14 5.18 -12.16
C ILE A 358 -12.17 6.44 -11.30
N ALA A 359 -13.37 6.83 -10.87
CA ALA A 359 -13.54 8.02 -10.05
C ALA A 359 -12.79 7.88 -8.71
N GLY A 360 -12.37 9.00 -8.16
CA GLY A 360 -11.67 9.02 -6.90
C GLY A 360 -10.16 8.76 -7.00
N GLY A 361 -9.55 8.57 -8.22
CA GLY A 361 -8.10 8.45 -8.44
C GLY A 361 -7.46 7.17 -7.88
N MET A 362 -8.25 6.18 -7.46
CA MET A 362 -7.76 4.86 -7.05
C MET A 362 -7.37 4.02 -8.28
N LYS A 363 -6.27 3.29 -8.15
CA LYS A 363 -5.88 2.33 -9.17
C LYS A 363 -6.49 0.96 -8.86
N MET A 364 -7.43 0.52 -9.70
CA MET A 364 -8.09 -0.78 -9.59
C MET A 364 -7.55 -1.73 -10.66
N THR A 365 -7.04 -2.88 -10.23
CA THR A 365 -6.45 -3.89 -11.11
C THR A 365 -7.21 -5.22 -11.08
N GLU A 366 -8.21 -5.35 -10.20
CA GLU A 366 -9.00 -6.57 -10.08
C GLU A 366 -9.92 -6.76 -11.28
N PRO A 367 -9.91 -7.93 -11.96
CA PRO A 367 -10.77 -8.19 -13.12
C PRO A 367 -12.28 -8.14 -12.83
N ALA A 368 -12.69 -8.21 -11.57
CA ALA A 368 -14.10 -8.12 -11.18
C ALA A 368 -14.80 -6.83 -11.64
N ILE A 369 -14.05 -5.75 -11.94
CA ILE A 369 -14.59 -4.48 -12.45
C ILE A 369 -14.85 -4.48 -13.96
N ASP A 370 -14.45 -5.52 -14.71
CA ASP A 370 -14.57 -5.59 -16.16
C ASP A 370 -16.02 -5.40 -16.65
N LEU A 371 -16.97 -6.07 -15.97
CA LEU A 371 -18.38 -5.92 -16.30
C LEU A 371 -18.84 -4.47 -16.15
N GLY A 372 -18.38 -3.78 -15.11
CA GLY A 372 -18.63 -2.36 -14.90
C GLY A 372 -18.03 -1.49 -16.00
N ILE A 373 -16.79 -1.74 -16.41
CA ILE A 373 -16.14 -1.03 -17.53
C ILE A 373 -16.92 -1.23 -18.82
N CYS A 374 -17.30 -2.48 -19.13
CA CYS A 374 -18.10 -2.77 -20.33
C CYS A 374 -19.45 -2.06 -20.31
N LEU A 375 -20.17 -2.07 -19.20
CA LEU A 375 -21.49 -1.44 -19.09
C LEU A 375 -21.38 0.10 -19.12
N ALA A 376 -20.33 0.70 -18.54
CA ALA A 376 -20.09 2.14 -18.65
C ALA A 376 -19.80 2.57 -20.10
N ILE A 377 -18.97 1.81 -20.83
CA ILE A 377 -18.71 2.05 -22.25
C ILE A 377 -19.98 1.97 -23.08
N ILE A 378 -20.83 0.95 -22.85
CA ILE A 378 -22.09 0.77 -23.58
C ILE A 378 -23.10 1.86 -23.22
N SER A 379 -23.22 2.18 -21.93
CA SER A 379 -24.08 3.26 -21.43
C SER A 379 -23.74 4.58 -22.14
N SER A 380 -22.46 4.94 -22.21
CA SER A 380 -22.00 6.14 -22.93
C SER A 380 -22.22 6.05 -24.44
N ALA A 381 -21.88 4.93 -25.08
CA ALA A 381 -21.99 4.78 -26.54
C ALA A 381 -23.44 4.77 -27.05
N LYS A 382 -24.39 4.39 -26.18
CA LYS A 382 -25.81 4.33 -26.50
C LYS A 382 -26.64 5.43 -25.85
N ASP A 383 -26.00 6.26 -25.04
CA ASP A 383 -26.65 7.29 -24.22
C ASP A 383 -27.78 6.75 -23.33
N ILE A 384 -27.51 5.63 -22.67
CA ILE A 384 -28.46 4.92 -21.78
C ILE A 384 -28.02 5.14 -20.35
N VAL A 385 -28.90 5.66 -19.52
CA VAL A 385 -28.66 5.80 -18.07
C VAL A 385 -28.84 4.46 -17.37
N ILE A 386 -27.83 4.05 -16.62
CA ILE A 386 -27.92 2.92 -15.68
C ILE A 386 -28.36 3.47 -14.33
N PRO A 387 -29.46 2.95 -13.74
CA PRO A 387 -29.99 3.47 -12.48
C PRO A 387 -28.94 3.48 -11.35
N ASP A 388 -28.96 4.55 -10.55
CA ASP A 388 -28.00 4.77 -9.47
C ASP A 388 -28.05 3.70 -8.37
N SER A 389 -29.17 3.00 -8.26
CA SER A 389 -29.38 1.87 -7.34
C SER A 389 -28.79 0.54 -7.84
N VAL A 390 -28.13 0.53 -9.02
CA VAL A 390 -27.51 -0.68 -9.60
C VAL A 390 -26.01 -0.69 -9.34
N MET A 391 -25.53 -1.81 -8.82
CA MET A 391 -24.10 -2.13 -8.69
C MET A 391 -23.77 -3.37 -9.50
N VAL A 392 -22.57 -3.44 -10.07
CA VAL A 392 -22.17 -4.57 -10.93
C VAL A 392 -20.80 -5.12 -10.55
N PHE A 393 -20.58 -6.41 -10.81
CA PHE A 393 -19.24 -7.00 -10.78
C PHE A 393 -19.20 -8.29 -11.61
N GLY A 394 -18.04 -8.59 -12.18
CA GLY A 394 -17.78 -9.79 -12.96
C GLY A 394 -16.56 -9.64 -13.85
N GLU A 395 -15.77 -10.67 -14.02
CA GLU A 395 -14.68 -10.73 -14.99
C GLU A 395 -15.23 -11.05 -16.37
N ILE A 396 -14.74 -10.39 -17.41
CA ILE A 396 -15.14 -10.64 -18.81
C ILE A 396 -14.04 -11.43 -19.53
N GLY A 397 -14.41 -12.61 -20.02
CA GLY A 397 -13.53 -13.41 -20.88
C GLY A 397 -13.61 -13.02 -22.37
N LEU A 398 -12.65 -13.50 -23.15
CA LEU A 398 -12.53 -13.18 -24.59
C LEU A 398 -13.68 -13.69 -25.46
N SER A 399 -14.43 -14.70 -24.99
CA SER A 399 -15.65 -15.21 -25.65
C SER A 399 -16.89 -14.36 -25.33
N GLY A 400 -16.78 -13.38 -24.40
CA GLY A 400 -17.89 -12.56 -23.91
C GLY A 400 -18.62 -13.19 -22.74
N GLU A 401 -18.07 -14.29 -22.16
CA GLU A 401 -18.58 -14.90 -20.94
C GLU A 401 -18.31 -14.04 -19.71
N VAL A 402 -19.22 -14.09 -18.73
CA VAL A 402 -19.03 -13.46 -17.42
C VAL A 402 -18.57 -14.53 -16.43
N ARG A 403 -17.32 -14.41 -15.98
CA ARG A 403 -16.65 -15.39 -15.12
C ARG A 403 -16.89 -15.12 -13.65
N ALA A 404 -16.80 -16.18 -12.86
CA ALA A 404 -16.87 -16.10 -11.41
C ALA A 404 -15.80 -15.20 -10.82
N VAL A 405 -16.16 -14.49 -9.75
CA VAL A 405 -15.24 -13.69 -8.95
C VAL A 405 -15.25 -14.17 -7.50
N SER A 406 -14.16 -13.93 -6.80
CA SER A 406 -14.02 -14.27 -5.40
C SER A 406 -14.91 -13.40 -4.50
N MET A 407 -15.27 -13.90 -3.33
CA MET A 407 -15.96 -13.16 -2.27
C MET A 407 -17.27 -12.48 -2.73
N ALA A 408 -18.02 -13.08 -3.67
CA ALA A 408 -19.24 -12.51 -4.23
C ALA A 408 -20.26 -12.12 -3.16
N GLY A 409 -20.42 -12.92 -2.10
CA GLY A 409 -21.32 -12.62 -0.98
C GLY A 409 -20.94 -11.33 -0.25
N GLN A 410 -19.65 -11.07 -0.01
CA GLN A 410 -19.20 -9.85 0.66
C GLN A 410 -19.46 -8.61 -0.20
N ARG A 411 -19.28 -8.71 -1.53
CA ARG A 411 -19.58 -7.62 -2.49
C ARG A 411 -21.06 -7.25 -2.46
N VAL A 412 -21.92 -8.24 -2.48
CA VAL A 412 -23.39 -8.06 -2.38
C VAL A 412 -23.77 -7.45 -1.02
N GLN A 413 -23.15 -7.91 0.06
CA GLN A 413 -23.41 -7.38 1.40
C GLN A 413 -23.01 -5.90 1.53
N GLU A 414 -21.87 -5.51 0.96
CA GLU A 414 -21.45 -4.11 0.95
C GLU A 414 -22.37 -3.23 0.10
N ALA A 415 -22.80 -3.71 -1.08
CA ALA A 415 -23.79 -3.02 -1.89
C ALA A 415 -25.12 -2.80 -1.12
N LYS A 416 -25.62 -3.83 -0.46
CA LYS A 416 -26.83 -3.72 0.37
C LYS A 416 -26.67 -2.73 1.51
N LYS A 417 -25.53 -2.75 2.19
CA LYS A 417 -25.20 -1.81 3.29
C LYS A 417 -25.21 -0.36 2.84
N LEU A 418 -24.80 -0.10 1.60
CA LEU A 418 -24.76 1.23 0.97
C LEU A 418 -26.07 1.62 0.26
N GLY A 419 -27.12 0.81 0.39
CA GLY A 419 -28.44 1.15 -0.11
C GLY A 419 -28.69 0.80 -1.59
N PHE A 420 -27.81 0.03 -2.24
CA PHE A 420 -28.08 -0.47 -3.59
C PHE A 420 -29.24 -1.49 -3.57
N GLU A 421 -30.11 -1.39 -4.57
CA GLU A 421 -31.29 -2.22 -4.68
C GLU A 421 -31.06 -3.43 -5.59
N THR A 422 -30.15 -3.29 -6.57
CA THR A 422 -29.90 -4.32 -7.59
C THR A 422 -28.42 -4.56 -7.76
N VAL A 423 -28.03 -5.84 -7.88
CA VAL A 423 -26.67 -6.25 -8.24
C VAL A 423 -26.71 -7.13 -9.48
N ILE A 424 -25.92 -6.76 -10.51
CA ILE A 424 -25.67 -7.60 -11.68
C ILE A 424 -24.36 -8.34 -11.45
N LEU A 425 -24.40 -9.68 -11.48
CA LEU A 425 -23.28 -10.52 -11.09
C LEU A 425 -23.20 -11.81 -11.92
N PRO A 426 -22.05 -12.52 -11.92
CA PRO A 426 -21.89 -13.74 -12.70
C PRO A 426 -22.87 -14.84 -12.26
N GLU A 427 -23.49 -15.52 -13.23
CA GLU A 427 -24.34 -16.70 -13.00
C GLU A 427 -23.63 -17.77 -12.16
N VAL A 428 -22.33 -17.96 -12.38
CA VAL A 428 -21.51 -18.95 -11.67
C VAL A 428 -21.39 -18.66 -10.17
N ASN A 429 -21.61 -17.43 -9.73
CA ASN A 429 -21.60 -17.04 -8.31
C ASN A 429 -22.98 -17.23 -7.62
N ARG A 430 -24.00 -17.76 -8.30
CA ARG A 430 -25.36 -17.94 -7.77
C ARG A 430 -25.38 -18.70 -6.45
N ALA A 431 -24.75 -19.85 -6.38
CA ALA A 431 -24.77 -20.68 -5.17
C ALA A 431 -24.24 -19.97 -3.91
N ALA A 432 -23.32 -19.00 -4.10
CA ALA A 432 -22.72 -18.21 -2.99
C ALA A 432 -23.58 -17.01 -2.57
N THR A 433 -24.60 -16.63 -3.36
CA THR A 433 -25.33 -15.37 -3.16
C THR A 433 -26.86 -15.51 -3.16
N GLU A 434 -27.44 -16.60 -3.67
CA GLU A 434 -28.89 -16.77 -3.81
C GLU A 434 -29.68 -16.73 -2.48
N SER A 435 -29.02 -17.07 -1.37
CA SER A 435 -29.65 -17.01 -0.04
C SER A 435 -29.75 -15.57 0.52
N MET A 436 -29.11 -14.58 -0.13
CA MET A 436 -29.09 -13.20 0.34
C MET A 436 -30.42 -12.49 0.07
N LYS A 437 -31.03 -11.94 1.12
CA LYS A 437 -32.36 -11.29 1.06
C LYS A 437 -32.22 -9.77 1.12
N GLY A 438 -33.21 -9.06 0.56
CA GLY A 438 -33.32 -7.60 0.66
C GLY A 438 -32.45 -6.84 -0.36
N ILE A 439 -32.03 -7.49 -1.44
CA ILE A 439 -31.41 -6.94 -2.62
C ILE A 439 -31.77 -7.81 -3.83
N ARG A 440 -32.01 -7.22 -4.98
CA ARG A 440 -32.33 -7.93 -6.21
C ARG A 440 -31.03 -8.39 -6.89
N LEU A 441 -30.92 -9.68 -7.18
CA LEU A 441 -29.74 -10.28 -7.83
C LEU A 441 -30.08 -10.65 -9.28
N ILE A 442 -29.33 -10.10 -10.22
CA ILE A 442 -29.45 -10.36 -11.65
C ILE A 442 -28.22 -11.15 -12.09
N TYR A 443 -28.42 -12.41 -12.34
CA TYR A 443 -27.38 -13.33 -12.73
C TYR A 443 -27.20 -13.32 -14.24
N VAL A 444 -25.96 -13.15 -14.72
CA VAL A 444 -25.62 -13.07 -16.13
C VAL A 444 -24.52 -14.09 -16.48
N ALA A 445 -24.72 -14.83 -17.55
CA ALA A 445 -23.73 -15.79 -18.07
C ALA A 445 -22.80 -15.14 -19.12
N GLY A 446 -23.29 -14.13 -19.83
CA GLY A 446 -22.54 -13.42 -20.84
C GLY A 446 -22.82 -11.93 -20.85
N ILE A 447 -21.93 -11.19 -21.54
CA ILE A 447 -22.05 -9.72 -21.64
C ILE A 447 -23.37 -9.31 -22.31
N ARG A 448 -23.91 -10.11 -23.25
CA ARG A 448 -25.18 -9.84 -23.91
C ARG A 448 -26.37 -9.87 -22.93
N ASP A 449 -26.33 -10.73 -21.91
CA ASP A 449 -27.38 -10.81 -20.90
C ASP A 449 -27.42 -9.53 -20.08
N ALA A 450 -26.23 -9.05 -19.67
CA ALA A 450 -26.08 -7.81 -18.93
C ALA A 450 -26.56 -6.59 -19.75
N ILE A 451 -26.21 -6.53 -21.04
CA ILE A 451 -26.66 -5.48 -21.96
C ILE A 451 -28.19 -5.52 -22.10
N SER A 452 -28.75 -6.69 -22.30
CA SER A 452 -30.22 -6.85 -22.45
C SER A 452 -30.96 -6.39 -21.21
N TYR A 453 -30.36 -6.51 -20.03
CA TYR A 453 -30.95 -6.02 -18.78
C TYR A 453 -30.96 -4.49 -18.71
N ILE A 454 -29.84 -3.81 -19.03
CA ILE A 454 -29.75 -2.34 -18.93
C ILE A 454 -30.46 -1.61 -20.07
N MET A 455 -30.80 -2.30 -21.17
CA MET A 455 -31.53 -1.73 -22.31
C MET A 455 -33.06 -1.83 -22.17
N ARG A 456 -33.56 -2.45 -21.11
CA ARG A 456 -35.01 -2.54 -20.77
C ARG A 456 -35.47 -1.32 -20.00
#